data_06f0ce3c6a24ee73b444316bb6aad585
#
_entry.id   06f0ce3c6a24ee73b444316bb6aad585
#
_cell.length_a   1.000
_cell.length_b   1.000
_cell.length_c   1.000
_cell.angle_alpha   90.00
_cell.angle_beta   90.00
_cell.angle_gamma   90.00
#
_symmetry.space_group_name_H-M   'P 1'
#
loop_
_entity.id
_entity.type
_entity.pdbx_description
1 polymer ?
#
loop_
_entity_poly.entity_id
_entity_poly.type
_entity_poly.pdbx_seq_one_letter_code
_entity_poly.pdbx_strand_id
1 'polypeptide(L)'
;VGRPDQALFLIGTTIAEDEIGNQVETPTERMVFAEQLDIGSSEFYNAAQTGLRAERKFEMYTREYQGENRLKHNGITYRIIRTGFGKSKEKTRLTCERVAADG
;
A
#
# COMPACT_ATOMS: atom_id res chain seq x y z
N VAL A 1 10.67 -12.96 -14.65
CA VAL A 1 10.28 -11.67 -15.16
C VAL A 1 8.88 -11.35 -14.65
N GLY A 2 8.79 -10.34 -13.80
CA GLY A 2 7.54 -10.00 -13.19
C GLY A 2 6.62 -9.23 -14.13
N ARG A 3 5.33 -9.49 -13.97
CA ARG A 3 4.29 -8.73 -14.64
C ARG A 3 3.37 -8.14 -13.58
N PRO A 4 2.89 -6.91 -13.78
CA PRO A 4 1.91 -6.34 -12.85
C PRO A 4 0.54 -6.98 -13.12
N ASP A 5 0.34 -8.18 -12.58
CA ASP A 5 -0.86 -8.96 -12.82
C ASP A 5 -1.78 -9.03 -11.60
N GLN A 6 -1.42 -8.38 -10.49
CA GLN A 6 -2.25 -8.36 -9.29
C GLN A 6 -3.02 -7.04 -9.23
N ALA A 7 -4.32 -7.13 -9.05
CA ALA A 7 -5.14 -5.93 -8.89
C ALA A 7 -5.14 -5.51 -7.42
N LEU A 8 -4.72 -4.29 -7.16
CA LEU A 8 -4.75 -3.70 -5.83
C LEU A 8 -5.71 -2.53 -5.83
N PHE A 9 -6.36 -2.31 -4.69
CA PHE A 9 -7.16 -1.11 -4.48
C PHE A 9 -6.44 -0.25 -3.48
N LEU A 10 -5.87 0.87 -3.94
CA LEU A 10 -5.19 1.81 -3.06
C LEU A 10 -6.23 2.64 -2.34
N ILE A 11 -6.15 2.66 -1.01
CA ILE A 11 -7.13 3.32 -0.18
C ILE A 11 -6.50 4.57 0.41
N GLY A 12 -7.06 5.71 0.06
CA GLY A 12 -6.61 7.01 0.56
C GLY A 12 -7.76 7.79 1.14
N THR A 13 -7.50 9.05 1.41
CA THR A 13 -8.50 9.95 1.97
C THR A 13 -8.43 11.27 1.23
N THR A 14 -9.59 11.78 0.81
CA THR A 14 -9.70 13.12 0.23
C THR A 14 -10.36 14.03 1.26
N ILE A 15 -9.78 15.21 1.45
CA ILE A 15 -10.33 16.20 2.37
C ILE A 15 -10.99 17.29 1.54
N ALA A 16 -12.25 17.59 1.85
CA ALA A 16 -12.99 18.63 1.17
C ALA A 16 -13.75 19.45 2.22
N GLU A 17 -14.08 20.69 1.88
CA GLU A 17 -14.92 21.53 2.72
C GLU A 17 -16.38 21.32 2.37
N ASP A 18 -17.24 21.22 3.38
CA ASP A 18 -18.67 21.22 3.16
C ASP A 18 -19.18 22.66 3.03
N GLU A 19 -20.51 22.82 2.91
CA GLU A 19 -21.12 24.11 2.69
C GLU A 19 -20.92 25.10 3.84
N ILE A 20 -20.65 24.60 5.03
CA ILE A 20 -20.45 25.46 6.22
C ILE A 20 -19.01 25.54 6.65
N GLY A 21 -18.08 25.10 5.78
CA GLY A 21 -16.66 25.25 6.03
C GLY A 21 -16.00 24.16 6.85
N ASN A 22 -16.71 23.11 7.23
CA ASN A 22 -16.13 21.98 7.94
C ASN A 22 -15.35 21.11 6.95
N GLN A 23 -14.24 20.56 7.44
CA GLN A 23 -13.46 19.61 6.64
C GLN A 23 -14.09 18.23 6.77
N VAL A 24 -14.35 17.62 5.62
CA VAL A 24 -14.93 16.28 5.54
C VAL A 24 -13.90 15.36 4.89
N GLU A 25 -13.56 14.28 5.58
CA GLU A 25 -12.70 13.25 5.04
C GLU A 25 -13.53 12.20 4.33
N THR A 26 -13.20 11.97 3.06
CA THR A 26 -13.89 10.97 2.25
C THR A 26 -12.87 9.92 1.84
N PRO A 27 -13.10 8.64 2.17
CA PRO A 27 -12.19 7.59 1.72
C PRO A 27 -12.29 7.43 0.20
N THR A 28 -11.14 7.19 -0.41
CA THR A 28 -11.06 6.94 -1.85
C THR A 28 -10.47 5.56 -2.07
N GLU A 29 -10.91 4.91 -3.14
CA GLU A 29 -10.40 3.60 -3.51
C GLU A 29 -10.11 3.62 -5.00
N ARG A 30 -8.89 3.26 -5.36
CA ARG A 30 -8.44 3.35 -6.75
C ARG A 30 -7.71 2.08 -7.11
N MET A 31 -8.13 1.45 -8.21
CA MET A 31 -7.51 0.19 -8.65
C MET A 31 -6.23 0.47 -9.42
N VAL A 32 -5.19 -0.27 -9.09
CA VAL A 32 -3.93 -0.28 -9.84
C VAL A 32 -3.48 -1.72 -10.00
N PHE A 33 -2.60 -1.95 -10.96
CA PHE A 33 -2.00 -3.26 -11.14
C PHE A 33 -0.59 -3.26 -10.58
N ALA A 34 -0.22 -4.34 -9.93
CA ALA A 34 1.08 -4.47 -9.30
C ALA A 34 1.57 -5.91 -9.41
N GLU A 35 2.85 -6.08 -9.21
CA GLU A 35 3.48 -7.39 -9.11
C GLU A 35 3.67 -7.73 -7.64
N GLN A 36 3.31 -8.95 -7.24
CA GLN A 36 3.58 -9.40 -5.88
C GLN A 36 5.01 -9.93 -5.81
N LEU A 37 5.77 -9.46 -4.82
CA LEU A 37 7.15 -9.84 -4.61
C LEU A 37 7.30 -10.63 -3.32
N ASP A 38 8.39 -11.40 -3.24
CA ASP A 38 8.76 -12.06 -1.99
C ASP A 38 9.37 -11.08 -1.02
N ILE A 39 9.18 -11.34 0.27
CA ILE A 39 9.76 -10.53 1.32
C ILE A 39 11.08 -11.19 1.74
N GLY A 40 12.18 -10.42 1.68
CA GLY A 40 13.49 -10.91 2.08
C GLY A 40 13.59 -11.08 3.59
N SER A 41 14.48 -11.98 4.01
CA SER A 41 14.65 -12.28 5.44
C SER A 41 15.04 -11.05 6.25
N SER A 42 15.98 -10.25 5.75
CA SER A 42 16.41 -9.06 6.48
C SER A 42 15.29 -8.03 6.58
N GLU A 43 14.49 -7.89 5.54
CA GLU A 43 13.34 -6.98 5.55
C GLU A 43 12.32 -7.42 6.60
N PHE A 44 12.06 -8.75 6.66
CA PHE A 44 11.15 -9.31 7.64
C PHE A 44 11.63 -9.05 9.07
N TYR A 45 12.91 -9.30 9.33
CA TYR A 45 13.47 -9.07 10.66
C TYR A 45 13.51 -7.61 11.05
N ASN A 46 13.82 -6.72 10.11
CA ASN A 46 13.86 -5.30 10.40
C ASN A 46 12.45 -4.78 10.78
N ALA A 47 11.44 -5.25 10.11
CA ALA A 47 10.07 -4.89 10.46
C ALA A 47 9.71 -5.43 11.85
N ALA A 48 10.08 -6.68 12.14
CA ALA A 48 9.76 -7.31 13.43
C ALA A 48 10.39 -6.58 14.61
N GLN A 49 11.57 -6.00 14.44
CA GLN A 49 12.23 -5.25 15.50
C GLN A 49 11.45 -4.02 15.94
N THR A 50 10.60 -3.50 15.08
CA THR A 50 9.75 -2.36 15.42
C THR A 50 8.31 -2.76 15.71
N GLY A 51 8.06 -4.05 15.89
CA GLY A 51 6.73 -4.56 16.19
C GLY A 51 5.82 -4.69 14.98
N LEU A 52 6.36 -4.59 13.78
CA LEU A 52 5.59 -4.68 12.55
C LEU A 52 5.78 -6.04 11.90
N ARG A 53 4.84 -6.42 11.06
CA ARG A 53 4.90 -7.67 10.32
C ARG A 53 4.90 -7.39 8.82
N ALA A 54 5.99 -7.75 8.15
CA ALA A 54 6.04 -7.69 6.70
C ALA A 54 5.34 -8.94 6.15
N GLU A 55 4.12 -8.79 5.64
CA GLU A 55 3.32 -9.93 5.21
C GLU A 55 3.12 -9.98 3.70
N ARG A 56 3.13 -8.84 3.02
CA ARG A 56 3.00 -8.79 1.56
C ARG A 56 3.87 -7.66 1.05
N LYS A 57 4.34 -7.85 -0.18
CA LYS A 57 5.15 -6.84 -0.85
C LYS A 57 4.70 -6.75 -2.29
N PHE A 58 4.51 -5.54 -2.78
CA PHE A 58 4.06 -5.30 -4.13
C PHE A 58 4.95 -4.26 -4.79
N GLU A 59 5.07 -4.36 -6.11
CA GLU A 59 5.78 -3.36 -6.90
C GLU A 59 4.83 -2.83 -7.98
N MET A 60 4.76 -1.51 -8.09
CA MET A 60 3.88 -0.85 -9.04
C MET A 60 4.60 0.34 -9.67
N TYR A 61 4.01 0.91 -10.70
CA TYR A 61 4.57 2.12 -11.29
C TYR A 61 4.46 3.28 -10.31
N THR A 62 5.59 3.97 -10.13
CA THR A 62 5.66 5.11 -9.21
C THR A 62 4.62 6.18 -9.54
N ARG A 63 4.38 6.41 -10.83
CA ARG A 63 3.42 7.42 -11.28
C ARG A 63 1.99 7.14 -10.83
N GLU A 64 1.69 5.88 -10.47
CA GLU A 64 0.35 5.50 -10.06
C GLU A 64 0.17 5.51 -8.54
N TYR A 65 1.25 5.66 -7.79
CA TYR A 65 1.18 5.69 -6.34
C TYR A 65 1.13 7.15 -5.88
N GLN A 66 0.08 7.49 -5.13
CA GLN A 66 -0.17 8.87 -4.70
C GLN A 66 -0.03 9.05 -3.19
N GLY A 67 0.74 8.17 -2.53
CA GLY A 67 0.98 8.31 -1.11
C GLY A 67 -0.07 7.67 -0.22
N GLU A 68 -0.93 6.86 -0.78
CA GLU A 68 -1.93 6.13 0.03
C GLU A 68 -1.23 5.25 1.06
N ASN A 69 -1.83 5.11 2.23
CA ASN A 69 -1.22 4.34 3.32
C ASN A 69 -1.87 2.97 3.54
N ARG A 70 -2.88 2.62 2.77
CA ARG A 70 -3.54 1.32 2.85
C ARG A 70 -3.85 0.81 1.46
N LEU A 71 -3.98 -0.51 1.34
CA LEU A 71 -4.44 -1.12 0.11
C LEU A 71 -5.26 -2.37 0.43
N LYS A 72 -6.04 -2.80 -0.56
CA LYS A 72 -6.80 -4.03 -0.46
C LYS A 72 -6.36 -4.97 -1.58
N HIS A 73 -6.11 -6.21 -1.22
CA HIS A 73 -5.71 -7.25 -2.17
C HIS A 73 -6.48 -8.52 -1.84
N ASN A 74 -7.20 -9.05 -2.82
CA ASN A 74 -8.02 -10.26 -2.66
C ASN A 74 -8.97 -10.17 -1.46
N GLY A 75 -9.59 -9.01 -1.26
CA GLY A 75 -10.54 -8.81 -0.18
C GLY A 75 -9.93 -8.56 1.19
N ILE A 76 -8.60 -8.54 1.29
CA ILE A 76 -7.90 -8.34 2.55
C ILE A 76 -7.28 -6.95 2.55
N THR A 77 -7.49 -6.20 3.62
CA THR A 77 -6.94 -4.86 3.77
C THR A 77 -5.58 -4.92 4.44
N TYR A 78 -4.63 -4.22 3.86
CA TYR A 78 -3.26 -4.12 4.37
C TYR A 78 -2.92 -2.67 4.63
N ARG A 79 -2.07 -2.46 5.64
CA ARG A 79 -1.46 -1.16 5.91
C ARG A 79 -0.07 -1.14 5.29
N ILE A 80 0.26 -0.07 4.59
CA ILE A 80 1.59 0.07 3.98
C ILE A 80 2.54 0.56 5.07
N ILE A 81 3.52 -0.28 5.42
CA ILE A 81 4.44 0.01 6.52
C ILE A 81 5.79 0.53 6.02
N ARG A 82 6.07 0.34 4.73
CA ARG A 82 7.32 0.80 4.16
C ARG A 82 7.16 1.00 2.65
N THR A 83 7.76 2.05 2.15
CA THR A 83 7.82 2.29 0.70
C THR A 83 9.27 2.48 0.29
N GLY A 84 9.58 2.15 -0.96
CA GLY A 84 10.90 2.38 -1.51
C GLY A 84 10.85 2.20 -3.01
N PHE A 85 11.93 2.60 -3.67
CA PHE A 85 12.02 2.38 -5.11
C PHE A 85 12.53 0.98 -5.41
N GLY A 86 12.12 0.46 -6.56
CA GLY A 86 12.65 -0.79 -7.07
C GLY A 86 14.03 -0.58 -7.70
N LYS A 87 14.32 -1.34 -8.76
CA LYS A 87 15.60 -1.18 -9.45
C LYS A 87 15.73 0.19 -10.10
N SER A 88 14.61 0.82 -10.40
CA SER A 88 14.61 2.19 -10.93
C SER A 88 13.54 2.98 -10.18
N LYS A 89 13.62 4.31 -10.30
CA LYS A 89 12.63 5.19 -9.66
C LYS A 89 11.27 5.13 -10.33
N GLU A 90 11.16 4.44 -11.46
CA GLU A 90 9.87 4.25 -12.12
C GLU A 90 8.97 3.24 -11.42
N LYS A 91 9.55 2.41 -10.57
CA LYS A 91 8.82 1.41 -9.82
C LYS A 91 8.93 1.68 -8.33
N THR A 92 7.82 1.54 -7.63
CA THR A 92 7.75 1.70 -6.18
C THR A 92 7.37 0.38 -5.56
N ARG A 93 8.05 0.01 -4.49
CA ARG A 93 7.78 -1.20 -3.73
C ARG A 93 7.09 -0.82 -2.43
N LEU A 94 6.00 -1.53 -2.14
CA LEU A 94 5.18 -1.31 -0.96
C LEU A 94 5.24 -2.57 -0.10
N THR A 95 5.74 -2.43 1.12
CA THR A 95 5.73 -3.53 2.09
C THR A 95 4.55 -3.32 3.02
N CYS A 96 3.76 -4.36 3.23
CA CYS A 96 2.46 -4.24 3.84
C CYS A 96 2.27 -5.20 5.00
N GLU A 97 1.47 -4.77 5.97
CA GLU A 97 1.05 -5.56 7.11
C GLU A 97 -0.47 -5.67 7.09
N ARG A 98 -0.99 -6.87 7.34
CA ARG A 98 -2.43 -7.08 7.36
C ARG A 98 -3.07 -6.31 8.51
N VAL A 99 -4.15 -5.60 8.20
CA VAL A 99 -4.93 -4.90 9.22
C VAL A 99 -5.79 -5.91 9.94
N ALA A 100 -5.94 -5.75 11.27
CA ALA A 100 -6.74 -6.64 12.07
C ALA A 100 -8.18 -6.67 11.56
N ALA A 101 -8.76 -7.88 11.53
CA ALA A 101 -10.04 -8.09 10.87
C ALA A 101 -11.23 -7.51 11.64
N ASP A 102 -11.07 -7.26 12.91
CA ASP A 102 -12.14 -6.70 13.72
C ASP A 102 -12.32 -5.21 13.51
N GLY A 103 -11.49 -4.68 12.71
CA GLY A 103 -11.51 -3.29 12.26
C GLY A 103 -12.26 -2.38 13.09
#